data_8187eecd01cdd806124cf6010a1fdb37
#
_entry.id   8187eecd01cdd806124cf6010a1fdb37
#
_cell.length_a   1.000
_cell.length_b   1.000
_cell.length_c   1.000
_cell.angle_alpha   90.00
_cell.angle_beta   90.00
_cell.angle_gamma   90.00
#
_symmetry.space_group_name_H-M   'P 1'
#
loop_
_entity.id
_entity.type
_entity.pdbx_description
1 polymer ?
#
loop_
_entity_poly.entity_id
_entity_poly.type
_entity_poly.pdbx_seq_one_letter_code
_entity_poly.pdbx_strand_id
1 'polypeptide(L)'
;MNGRRCRGLACSETNRRHFLSHLGGLAALSTPFASFANSLLANAEDLKKRQKSAILLWMGGGPSTMDIWDLKPGQATGGPFKQISTSVDGIAISEHMPMTARQMHHLSIIRSMSTREADHQRGRYYMHTGFVPNPNVEHPSYGSVIAHELADTIKSLEIPPFISVGGGSVAPGFLGAAWAPFVVSSQGNVKNLESLVPQERLASRLQMLGAIENRFIGEKRGQLPKDHREIIGKSVQLMTSSQLAAFNVSEEPASVRERYGETNFGRGCLMARRLVEVGVPFVEVNLGGWDNHNNIFSTLTDQKLPDLDRAMSALIADLADRGVLDNTAVIWMGEFGRTPTINGNGGRDHWARSWSAVVGGAGFSRGAVIGETSLDGREVISEPYSSQDLMASVLRSLDIPLDTTFRAKNGRPMKIANGGQVIPGLCS
;
A
#
# COMPACT_ATOMS: atom_id res chain seq x y z
N MET A 1 26.55 18.78 79.90
CA MET A 1 27.59 18.86 78.87
C MET A 1 26.94 18.77 77.49
N ASN A 2 27.10 19.83 76.75
CA ASN A 2 26.88 20.01 75.35
C ASN A 2 25.58 19.56 74.65
N GLY A 3 24.68 20.54 74.56
CA GLY A 3 23.64 20.63 73.60
C GLY A 3 24.11 21.07 72.20
N ARG A 4 23.49 20.55 71.17
CA ARG A 4 23.52 21.19 69.83
C ARG A 4 22.09 21.49 69.40
N ARG A 5 21.83 22.81 69.28
CA ARG A 5 20.58 23.36 68.72
C ARG A 5 20.57 23.16 67.23
N CYS A 6 19.50 22.54 66.67
CA CYS A 6 19.17 22.61 65.26
C CYS A 6 18.52 23.98 65.01
N ARG A 7 19.11 24.76 64.08
CA ARG A 7 18.55 26.00 63.55
C ARG A 7 17.41 25.69 62.56
N GLY A 8 16.27 26.34 62.78
CA GLY A 8 15.10 26.25 61.91
C GLY A 8 15.33 26.79 60.52
N LEU A 9 14.84 26.09 59.52
CA LEU A 9 14.62 26.59 58.18
C LEU A 9 13.39 27.50 58.18
N ALA A 10 13.60 28.77 57.83
CA ALA A 10 12.53 29.76 57.68
C ALA A 10 11.66 29.38 56.48
N CYS A 11 10.39 29.12 56.72
CA CYS A 11 9.35 29.13 55.70
C CYS A 11 9.24 30.55 55.12
N SER A 12 9.65 30.75 53.91
CA SER A 12 9.36 31.97 53.17
C SER A 12 7.91 31.92 52.69
N GLU A 13 7.06 32.76 53.29
CA GLU A 13 5.72 33.06 52.79
C GLU A 13 5.85 33.64 51.37
N THR A 14 5.49 32.86 50.35
CA THR A 14 5.38 33.35 48.98
C THR A 14 4.18 34.26 48.88
N ASN A 15 4.46 35.55 48.84
CA ASN A 15 3.48 36.64 48.72
C ASN A 15 2.75 36.52 47.38
N ARG A 16 1.42 36.72 47.33
CA ARG A 16 0.57 36.69 46.11
C ARG A 16 1.16 37.49 44.93
N ARG A 17 1.91 38.57 45.19
CA ARG A 17 2.59 39.31 44.15
C ARG A 17 3.72 38.55 43.46
N HIS A 18 4.48 37.73 44.17
CA HIS A 18 5.52 36.87 43.58
C HIS A 18 4.93 35.74 42.74
N PHE A 19 3.79 35.16 43.16
CA PHE A 19 3.09 34.18 42.37
C PHE A 19 2.55 34.74 41.06
N LEU A 20 1.98 35.96 41.09
CA LEU A 20 1.48 36.64 39.87
C LEU A 20 2.62 37.11 38.94
N SER A 21 3.80 37.47 39.45
CA SER A 21 4.95 37.80 38.61
C SER A 21 5.55 36.55 37.91
N HIS A 22 5.47 35.38 38.54
CA HIS A 22 5.88 34.13 37.90
C HIS A 22 4.87 33.66 36.86
N LEU A 23 3.56 33.87 37.07
CA LEU A 23 2.53 33.63 36.07
C LEU A 23 2.62 34.55 34.87
N GLY A 24 2.96 35.84 35.06
CA GLY A 24 3.21 36.80 33.98
C GLY A 24 4.47 36.46 33.16
N GLY A 25 5.51 35.93 33.82
CA GLY A 25 6.72 35.44 33.15
C GLY A 25 6.50 34.17 32.32
N LEU A 26 5.64 33.27 32.80
CA LEU A 26 5.25 32.08 32.07
C LEU A 26 4.38 32.41 30.84
N ALA A 27 3.50 33.40 30.91
CA ALA A 27 2.69 33.85 29.78
C ALA A 27 3.53 34.54 28.68
N ALA A 28 4.61 35.24 29.05
CA ALA A 28 5.53 35.86 28.09
C ALA A 28 6.46 34.83 27.39
N LEU A 29 6.72 33.67 28.00
CA LEU A 29 7.49 32.57 27.42
C LEU A 29 6.60 31.58 26.61
N SER A 30 5.27 31.65 26.77
CA SER A 30 4.34 30.73 26.08
C SER A 30 4.13 31.08 24.61
N THR A 31 4.28 32.35 24.20
CA THR A 31 4.09 32.76 22.80
C THR A 31 5.19 32.24 21.85
N PRO A 32 6.50 32.30 22.18
CA PRO A 32 7.53 31.65 21.35
C PRO A 32 7.43 30.14 21.34
N PHE A 33 7.05 29.51 22.46
CA PHE A 33 6.89 28.06 22.55
C PHE A 33 5.67 27.57 21.77
N ALA A 34 4.56 28.28 21.81
CA ALA A 34 3.36 27.95 21.01
C ALA A 34 3.63 28.14 19.51
N SER A 35 4.36 29.21 19.11
CA SER A 35 4.74 29.38 17.70
C SER A 35 5.75 28.35 17.24
N PHE A 36 6.69 27.92 18.08
CA PHE A 36 7.62 26.85 17.81
C PHE A 36 6.91 25.48 17.73
N ALA A 37 6.00 25.19 18.65
CA ALA A 37 5.19 23.97 18.62
C ALA A 37 4.31 23.91 17.36
N ASN A 38 3.67 25.01 16.97
CA ASN A 38 2.89 25.10 15.73
C ASN A 38 3.78 24.95 14.49
N SER A 39 4.99 25.50 14.49
CA SER A 39 5.98 25.31 13.43
C SER A 39 6.46 23.87 13.34
N LEU A 40 6.66 23.19 14.48
CA LEU A 40 6.99 21.76 14.50
C LEU A 40 5.85 20.89 14.00
N LEU A 41 4.59 21.22 14.35
CA LEU A 41 3.41 20.50 13.86
C LEU A 41 3.21 20.72 12.35
N ALA A 42 3.37 21.94 11.85
CA ALA A 42 3.31 22.24 10.43
C ALA A 42 4.43 21.52 9.65
N ASN A 43 5.66 21.52 10.16
CA ASN A 43 6.76 20.77 9.57
C ASN A 43 6.52 19.25 9.62
N ALA A 44 5.89 18.73 10.67
CA ALA A 44 5.54 17.31 10.76
C ALA A 44 4.46 16.92 9.74
N GLU A 45 3.48 17.79 9.47
CA GLU A 45 2.49 17.59 8.41
C GLU A 45 3.12 17.63 7.02
N ASP A 46 4.04 18.59 6.77
CA ASP A 46 4.78 18.66 5.51
C ASP A 46 5.71 17.47 5.30
N LEU A 47 6.34 16.97 6.36
CA LEU A 47 7.14 15.75 6.31
C LEU A 47 6.27 14.53 6.00
N LYS A 48 5.08 14.42 6.60
CA LYS A 48 4.12 13.37 6.29
C LYS A 48 3.65 13.41 4.83
N LYS A 49 3.38 14.60 4.29
CA LYS A 49 3.00 14.78 2.89
C LYS A 49 4.10 14.40 1.90
N ARG A 50 5.37 14.44 2.31
CA ARG A 50 6.53 14.06 1.47
C ARG A 50 6.90 12.59 1.60
N GLN A 51 6.24 11.86 2.49
CA GLN A 51 6.53 10.46 2.73
C GLN A 51 6.04 9.61 1.56
N LYS A 52 6.94 8.85 0.96
CA LYS A 52 6.62 7.94 -0.14
C LYS A 52 5.81 6.74 0.35
N SER A 53 4.82 6.35 -0.44
CA SER A 53 4.00 5.17 -0.20
C SER A 53 3.50 4.56 -1.51
N ALA A 54 2.98 3.34 -1.45
CA ALA A 54 2.34 2.69 -2.59
C ALA A 54 1.01 2.03 -2.18
N ILE A 55 0.02 2.13 -3.06
CA ILE A 55 -1.26 1.43 -2.97
C ILE A 55 -1.37 0.50 -4.17
N LEU A 56 -1.43 -0.80 -3.92
CA LEU A 56 -1.70 -1.80 -4.94
C LEU A 56 -3.19 -2.17 -4.92
N LEU A 57 -3.89 -1.90 -6.01
CA LEU A 57 -5.23 -2.40 -6.28
C LEU A 57 -5.08 -3.75 -7.00
N TRP A 58 -5.22 -4.83 -6.25
CA TRP A 58 -5.02 -6.19 -6.76
C TRP A 58 -6.31 -6.79 -7.28
N MET A 59 -6.35 -7.09 -8.58
CA MET A 59 -7.50 -7.66 -9.29
C MET A 59 -7.36 -9.17 -9.40
N GLY A 60 -7.59 -9.88 -8.29
CA GLY A 60 -7.37 -11.33 -8.23
C GLY A 60 -8.32 -12.13 -9.11
N GLY A 61 -7.77 -12.95 -9.99
CA GLY A 61 -8.47 -13.74 -10.97
C GLY A 61 -8.18 -13.32 -12.42
N GLY A 62 -7.27 -12.37 -12.67
CA GLY A 62 -6.85 -11.97 -14.01
C GLY A 62 -7.94 -11.22 -14.78
N PRO A 63 -8.06 -9.90 -14.62
CA PRO A 63 -9.08 -9.09 -15.26
C PRO A 63 -8.93 -9.08 -16.78
N SER A 64 -10.07 -9.00 -17.52
CA SER A 64 -10.04 -8.76 -18.96
C SER A 64 -9.68 -7.32 -19.27
N THR A 65 -8.39 -7.04 -19.31
CA THR A 65 -7.88 -5.68 -19.49
C THR A 65 -8.26 -5.08 -20.84
N MET A 66 -8.47 -5.92 -21.86
CA MET A 66 -8.92 -5.48 -23.16
C MET A 66 -10.39 -4.99 -23.17
N ASP A 67 -11.22 -5.44 -22.24
CA ASP A 67 -12.59 -4.94 -22.10
C ASP A 67 -12.67 -3.69 -21.19
N ILE A 68 -11.54 -3.25 -20.62
CA ILE A 68 -11.45 -2.13 -19.69
C ILE A 68 -10.57 -1.00 -20.24
N TRP A 69 -9.31 -1.30 -20.58
CA TRP A 69 -8.26 -0.31 -20.88
C TRP A 69 -7.80 -0.28 -22.34
N ASP A 70 -8.03 -1.35 -23.11
CA ASP A 70 -7.52 -1.52 -24.47
C ASP A 70 -8.54 -2.14 -25.41
N LEU A 71 -9.72 -1.53 -25.49
CA LEU A 71 -10.85 -2.02 -26.25
C LEU A 71 -10.53 -2.10 -27.76
N LYS A 72 -11.09 -3.11 -28.43
CA LYS A 72 -10.91 -3.40 -29.84
C LYS A 72 -12.23 -3.25 -30.62
N PRO A 73 -12.78 -2.03 -30.76
CA PRO A 73 -14.06 -1.82 -31.40
C PRO A 73 -14.05 -2.31 -32.86
N GLY A 74 -15.12 -2.97 -33.28
CA GLY A 74 -15.26 -3.51 -34.62
C GLY A 74 -14.52 -4.81 -34.90
N GLN A 75 -13.70 -5.29 -33.94
CA GLN A 75 -13.06 -6.60 -34.06
C GLN A 75 -13.94 -7.71 -33.46
N ALA A 76 -13.86 -8.90 -34.02
CA ALA A 76 -14.56 -10.09 -33.48
C ALA A 76 -14.13 -10.41 -32.04
N THR A 77 -12.96 -9.98 -31.62
CA THR A 77 -12.40 -10.11 -30.26
C THR A 77 -12.85 -9.02 -29.31
N GLY A 78 -13.39 -7.89 -29.81
CA GLY A 78 -13.63 -6.68 -29.03
C GLY A 78 -14.81 -6.72 -28.05
N GLY A 79 -15.69 -7.73 -28.18
CA GLY A 79 -16.88 -7.82 -27.33
C GLY A 79 -17.89 -6.69 -27.55
N PRO A 80 -18.90 -6.57 -26.68
CA PRO A 80 -20.01 -5.61 -26.83
C PRO A 80 -19.73 -4.21 -26.30
N PHE A 81 -18.67 -4.01 -25.50
CA PHE A 81 -18.41 -2.73 -24.83
C PHE A 81 -17.90 -1.66 -25.78
N LYS A 82 -18.32 -0.44 -25.51
CA LYS A 82 -17.92 0.75 -26.26
C LYS A 82 -16.83 1.53 -25.53
N GLN A 83 -16.10 2.30 -26.30
CA GLN A 83 -15.12 3.25 -25.78
C GLN A 83 -15.79 4.57 -25.43
N ILE A 84 -15.34 5.21 -24.34
CA ILE A 84 -15.61 6.59 -24.02
C ILE A 84 -14.33 7.40 -23.95
N SER A 85 -14.40 8.67 -24.32
CA SER A 85 -13.28 9.61 -24.15
C SER A 85 -12.98 9.84 -22.67
N THR A 86 -11.73 10.14 -22.39
CA THR A 86 -11.28 10.45 -21.02
C THR A 86 -10.97 11.94 -20.87
N SER A 87 -10.49 12.35 -19.69
CA SER A 87 -9.97 13.70 -19.45
C SER A 87 -8.64 13.99 -20.18
N VAL A 88 -8.12 13.03 -20.93
CA VAL A 88 -6.89 13.18 -21.75
C VAL A 88 -7.23 12.87 -23.20
N ASP A 89 -6.94 13.82 -24.08
CA ASP A 89 -7.20 13.69 -25.50
C ASP A 89 -6.47 12.47 -26.10
N GLY A 90 -7.16 11.71 -26.92
CA GLY A 90 -6.63 10.52 -27.59
C GLY A 90 -6.63 9.25 -26.71
N ILE A 91 -6.99 9.34 -25.45
CA ILE A 91 -7.13 8.16 -24.56
C ILE A 91 -8.62 7.84 -24.39
N ALA A 92 -8.98 6.60 -24.74
CA ALA A 92 -10.31 6.06 -24.54
C ALA A 92 -10.24 4.76 -23.71
N ILE A 93 -11.23 4.56 -22.86
CA ILE A 93 -11.40 3.37 -22.01
C ILE A 93 -12.86 2.88 -22.09
N SER A 94 -13.19 1.81 -21.36
CA SER A 94 -14.55 1.23 -21.35
C SER A 94 -15.61 2.23 -20.91
N GLU A 95 -16.78 2.20 -21.57
CA GLU A 95 -17.97 2.96 -21.19
C GLU A 95 -18.46 2.71 -19.76
N HIS A 96 -18.07 1.57 -19.16
CA HIS A 96 -18.38 1.20 -17.79
C HIS A 96 -17.42 1.80 -16.75
N MET A 97 -16.47 2.66 -17.18
CA MET A 97 -15.49 3.33 -16.32
C MET A 97 -15.58 4.87 -16.40
N PRO A 98 -16.81 5.48 -16.38
CA PRO A 98 -16.95 6.92 -16.63
C PRO A 98 -16.37 7.82 -15.53
N MET A 99 -16.30 7.33 -14.29
CA MET A 99 -15.72 8.11 -13.19
C MET A 99 -14.20 8.10 -13.27
N THR A 100 -13.59 6.95 -13.57
CA THR A 100 -12.15 6.82 -13.78
C THR A 100 -11.70 7.56 -15.06
N ALA A 101 -12.52 7.58 -16.11
CA ALA A 101 -12.24 8.36 -17.31
C ALA A 101 -12.00 9.85 -16.99
N ARG A 102 -12.71 10.43 -16.02
CA ARG A 102 -12.50 11.81 -15.55
C ARG A 102 -11.18 12.00 -14.78
N GLN A 103 -10.61 10.93 -14.23
CA GLN A 103 -9.35 10.96 -13.48
C GLN A 103 -8.14 10.55 -14.33
N MET A 104 -8.31 10.30 -15.63
CA MET A 104 -7.26 9.75 -16.49
C MET A 104 -6.01 10.64 -16.58
N HIS A 105 -6.15 11.94 -16.39
CA HIS A 105 -5.04 12.89 -16.33
C HIS A 105 -4.10 12.68 -15.11
N HIS A 106 -4.46 11.83 -14.16
CA HIS A 106 -3.61 11.39 -13.05
C HIS A 106 -3.02 9.99 -13.25
N LEU A 107 -3.45 9.28 -14.29
CA LEU A 107 -3.15 7.87 -14.53
C LEU A 107 -2.39 7.67 -15.83
N SER A 108 -1.63 6.57 -15.91
CA SER A 108 -1.01 6.10 -17.15
C SER A 108 -1.31 4.62 -17.34
N ILE A 109 -1.58 4.22 -18.58
CA ILE A 109 -1.90 2.85 -18.97
C ILE A 109 -0.69 2.22 -19.64
N ILE A 110 -0.28 1.03 -19.20
CA ILE A 110 0.72 0.20 -19.83
C ILE A 110 -0.03 -0.91 -20.55
N ARG A 111 -0.14 -0.86 -21.89
CA ARG A 111 -0.87 -1.84 -22.71
C ARG A 111 -0.04 -3.03 -23.16
N SER A 112 1.27 -2.96 -22.98
CA SER A 112 2.20 -3.97 -23.46
C SER A 112 2.76 -4.88 -22.36
N MET A 113 1.99 -5.11 -21.30
CA MET A 113 2.37 -6.12 -20.32
C MET A 113 2.33 -7.52 -20.95
N SER A 114 3.39 -8.31 -20.74
CA SER A 114 3.51 -9.67 -21.25
C SER A 114 4.25 -10.53 -20.23
N THR A 115 3.67 -11.69 -19.90
CA THR A 115 4.25 -12.65 -18.96
C THR A 115 4.13 -14.07 -19.51
N ARG A 116 4.77 -15.02 -18.82
CA ARG A 116 4.71 -16.45 -19.21
C ARG A 116 3.80 -17.27 -18.32
N GLU A 117 3.34 -16.70 -17.21
CA GLU A 117 2.56 -17.41 -16.21
C GLU A 117 1.07 -17.18 -16.46
N ALA A 118 0.36 -18.23 -16.81
CA ALA A 118 -1.09 -18.24 -17.05
C ALA A 118 -1.85 -19.12 -16.04
N ASP A 119 -1.21 -19.50 -14.95
CA ASP A 119 -1.80 -20.14 -13.78
C ASP A 119 -1.95 -19.11 -12.66
N HIS A 120 -3.07 -19.10 -11.94
CA HIS A 120 -3.36 -18.09 -10.93
C HIS A 120 -2.33 -18.04 -9.80
N GLN A 121 -1.92 -19.18 -9.26
CA GLN A 121 -0.99 -19.20 -8.14
C GLN A 121 0.41 -18.76 -8.58
N ARG A 122 0.86 -19.26 -9.73
CA ARG A 122 2.17 -18.93 -10.30
C ARG A 122 2.20 -17.48 -10.79
N GLY A 123 1.15 -17.04 -11.49
CA GLY A 123 1.02 -15.64 -11.96
C GLY A 123 0.96 -14.65 -10.82
N ARG A 124 0.15 -14.94 -9.77
CA ARG A 124 0.11 -14.10 -8.56
C ARG A 124 1.49 -13.99 -7.91
N TYR A 125 2.17 -15.12 -7.71
CA TYR A 125 3.51 -15.10 -7.14
C TYR A 125 4.48 -14.30 -8.01
N TYR A 126 4.46 -14.51 -9.33
CA TYR A 126 5.30 -13.81 -10.27
C TYR A 126 5.05 -12.29 -10.28
N MET A 127 3.79 -11.86 -10.33
CA MET A 127 3.44 -10.44 -10.31
C MET A 127 3.76 -9.74 -8.99
N HIS A 128 3.72 -10.46 -7.87
CA HIS A 128 4.06 -9.90 -6.56
C HIS A 128 5.56 -9.93 -6.24
N THR A 129 6.37 -10.78 -6.90
CA THR A 129 7.77 -10.98 -6.52
C THR A 129 8.77 -10.70 -7.65
N GLY A 130 8.33 -10.73 -8.90
CA GLY A 130 9.21 -10.71 -10.08
C GLY A 130 9.98 -12.01 -10.30
N PHE A 131 9.64 -13.09 -9.57
CA PHE A 131 10.30 -14.37 -9.66
C PHE A 131 9.31 -15.49 -9.95
N VAL A 132 9.74 -16.48 -10.72
CA VAL A 132 9.00 -17.75 -10.84
C VAL A 132 9.13 -18.50 -9.51
N PRO A 133 8.07 -19.18 -9.02
CA PRO A 133 8.14 -19.97 -7.81
C PRO A 133 9.31 -20.97 -7.85
N ASN A 134 10.10 -21.01 -6.78
CA ASN A 134 11.26 -21.87 -6.63
C ASN A 134 11.24 -22.53 -5.24
N PRO A 135 11.31 -23.88 -5.15
CA PRO A 135 11.23 -24.58 -3.86
C PRO A 135 12.40 -24.25 -2.91
N ASN A 136 13.52 -23.76 -3.43
CA ASN A 136 14.73 -23.50 -2.64
C ASN A 136 14.81 -22.05 -2.11
N VAL A 137 13.98 -21.13 -2.63
CA VAL A 137 14.03 -19.71 -2.23
C VAL A 137 12.61 -19.15 -2.23
N GLU A 138 12.15 -18.71 -1.08
CA GLU A 138 10.95 -17.90 -0.96
C GLU A 138 11.34 -16.43 -1.19
N HIS A 139 10.90 -15.87 -2.30
CA HIS A 139 11.18 -14.48 -2.65
C HIS A 139 10.22 -13.54 -1.92
N PRO A 140 10.68 -12.36 -1.47
CA PRO A 140 9.82 -11.37 -0.87
C PRO A 140 8.85 -10.79 -1.89
N SER A 141 7.63 -10.48 -1.46
CA SER A 141 6.73 -9.68 -2.26
C SER A 141 7.26 -8.25 -2.38
N TYR A 142 6.92 -7.57 -3.47
CA TYR A 142 7.25 -6.17 -3.64
C TYR A 142 6.66 -5.28 -2.53
N GLY A 143 5.49 -5.65 -1.99
CA GLY A 143 4.94 -4.98 -0.82
C GLY A 143 5.87 -5.06 0.39
N SER A 144 6.45 -6.25 0.64
CA SER A 144 7.43 -6.44 1.71
C SER A 144 8.76 -5.70 1.42
N VAL A 145 9.17 -5.66 0.15
CA VAL A 145 10.37 -4.93 -0.28
C VAL A 145 10.19 -3.42 -0.07
N ILE A 146 9.09 -2.84 -0.55
CA ILE A 146 8.80 -1.41 -0.40
C ILE A 146 8.65 -1.05 1.09
N ALA A 147 7.95 -1.88 1.87
CA ALA A 147 7.83 -1.69 3.31
C ALA A 147 9.18 -1.70 4.02
N HIS A 148 10.10 -2.60 3.61
CA HIS A 148 11.46 -2.68 4.14
C HIS A 148 12.28 -1.44 3.81
N GLU A 149 12.33 -1.04 2.54
CA GLU A 149 13.17 0.06 2.07
C GLU A 149 12.68 1.44 2.56
N LEU A 150 11.37 1.62 2.74
CA LEU A 150 10.82 2.88 3.20
C LEU A 150 10.65 2.98 4.73
N ALA A 151 10.77 1.87 5.47
CA ALA A 151 10.51 1.86 6.92
C ALA A 151 11.41 2.81 7.73
N ASP A 152 12.69 2.91 7.36
CA ASP A 152 13.64 3.78 8.05
C ASP A 152 13.34 5.27 7.86
N THR A 153 12.56 5.61 6.83
CA THR A 153 12.12 6.99 6.58
C THR A 153 10.97 7.39 7.50
N ILE A 154 10.32 6.41 8.18
CA ILE A 154 9.08 6.59 8.94
C ILE A 154 9.30 6.25 10.41
N LYS A 155 10.04 7.08 11.11
CA LYS A 155 10.36 6.88 12.54
C LYS A 155 9.14 6.88 13.48
N SER A 156 8.00 7.39 13.04
CA SER A 156 6.78 7.53 13.85
C SER A 156 5.71 6.48 13.56
N LEU A 157 5.99 5.46 12.73
CA LEU A 157 5.01 4.44 12.39
C LEU A 157 4.93 3.40 13.51
N GLU A 158 3.74 3.28 14.11
CA GLU A 158 3.43 2.35 15.21
C GLU A 158 2.62 1.14 14.76
N ILE A 159 2.08 1.19 13.53
CA ILE A 159 1.31 0.09 12.92
C ILE A 159 2.15 -0.63 11.86
N PRO A 160 1.78 -1.85 11.45
CA PRO A 160 2.56 -2.61 10.48
C PRO A 160 2.81 -1.84 9.17
N PRO A 161 4.03 -1.91 8.60
CA PRO A 161 4.38 -1.13 7.40
C PRO A 161 3.82 -1.71 6.09
N PHE A 162 3.28 -2.92 6.13
CA PHE A 162 2.58 -3.54 5.01
C PHE A 162 1.19 -4.02 5.45
N ILE A 163 0.15 -3.40 4.92
CA ILE A 163 -1.25 -3.74 5.20
C ILE A 163 -1.89 -4.35 3.95
N SER A 164 -2.56 -5.51 4.11
CA SER A 164 -3.38 -6.12 3.05
C SER A 164 -4.85 -6.11 3.45
N VAL A 165 -5.68 -5.42 2.69
CA VAL A 165 -7.11 -5.21 2.96
C VAL A 165 -7.96 -6.12 2.09
N GLY A 166 -8.87 -6.85 2.71
CA GLY A 166 -9.87 -7.68 2.02
C GLY A 166 -9.33 -9.01 1.46
N GLY A 167 -8.08 -9.34 1.70
CA GLY A 167 -7.47 -10.60 1.28
C GLY A 167 -6.04 -10.75 1.75
N GLY A 168 -5.50 -11.96 1.62
CA GLY A 168 -4.09 -12.22 1.87
C GLY A 168 -3.22 -11.78 0.70
N SER A 169 -1.97 -11.43 0.93
CA SER A 169 -0.95 -11.16 -0.07
C SER A 169 0.14 -12.22 -0.08
N VAL A 170 1.16 -12.03 -0.92
CA VAL A 170 2.33 -12.92 -0.98
C VAL A 170 3.26 -12.64 0.20
N ALA A 171 3.85 -13.71 0.73
CA ALA A 171 4.68 -13.69 1.93
C ALA A 171 5.96 -12.82 1.79
N PRO A 172 6.59 -12.42 2.93
CA PRO A 172 7.78 -11.59 2.93
C PRO A 172 9.06 -12.35 2.53
N GLY A 173 8.97 -13.65 2.26
CA GLY A 173 10.08 -14.50 1.88
C GLY A 173 11.27 -14.40 2.85
N PHE A 174 12.46 -14.20 2.30
CA PHE A 174 13.69 -14.14 3.10
C PHE A 174 13.87 -12.83 3.89
N LEU A 175 13.06 -11.79 3.67
CA LEU A 175 13.10 -10.57 4.48
C LEU A 175 12.59 -10.79 5.90
N GLY A 176 11.77 -11.83 6.12
CA GLY A 176 11.32 -12.23 7.45
C GLY A 176 9.98 -11.62 7.86
N ALA A 177 9.46 -12.12 8.98
CA ALA A 177 8.08 -11.88 9.42
C ALA A 177 7.78 -10.43 9.81
N ALA A 178 8.78 -9.61 10.13
CA ALA A 178 8.62 -8.19 10.41
C ALA A 178 8.03 -7.39 9.23
N TRP A 179 8.20 -7.91 8.01
CA TRP A 179 7.77 -7.33 6.75
C TRP A 179 6.60 -8.08 6.11
N ALA A 180 5.99 -8.99 6.87
CA ALA A 180 4.82 -9.73 6.40
C ALA A 180 3.60 -8.82 6.22
N PRO A 181 2.71 -9.11 5.26
CA PRO A 181 1.46 -8.40 5.14
C PRO A 181 0.60 -8.60 6.39
N PHE A 182 0.18 -7.50 7.00
CA PHE A 182 -0.82 -7.51 8.07
C PHE A 182 -2.20 -7.48 7.44
N VAL A 183 -2.90 -8.62 7.53
CA VAL A 183 -4.18 -8.81 6.83
C VAL A 183 -5.33 -8.29 7.69
N VAL A 184 -6.13 -7.38 7.13
CA VAL A 184 -7.32 -6.83 7.76
C VAL A 184 -8.54 -6.99 6.85
N SER A 185 -9.72 -7.06 7.47
CA SER A 185 -10.96 -6.99 6.69
C SER A 185 -11.21 -5.56 6.20
N SER A 186 -12.02 -5.41 5.15
CA SER A 186 -12.49 -4.09 4.68
C SER A 186 -13.37 -3.35 5.68
N GLN A 187 -13.81 -4.03 6.74
CA GLN A 187 -14.55 -3.44 7.87
C GLN A 187 -13.60 -2.73 8.87
N GLY A 188 -12.29 -2.85 8.69
CA GLY A 188 -11.30 -2.29 9.61
C GLY A 188 -11.17 -3.04 10.93
N ASN A 189 -11.77 -4.22 11.04
CA ASN A 189 -11.68 -5.02 12.26
C ASN A 189 -10.28 -5.64 12.38
N VAL A 190 -9.46 -5.07 13.24
CA VAL A 190 -8.20 -5.66 13.66
C VAL A 190 -8.48 -6.60 14.83
N LYS A 191 -8.23 -7.90 14.60
CA LYS A 191 -8.49 -8.93 15.61
C LYS A 191 -7.43 -8.89 16.72
N ASN A 192 -7.84 -9.29 17.93
CA ASN A 192 -6.94 -9.50 19.08
C ASN A 192 -6.18 -8.24 19.54
N LEU A 193 -6.75 -7.05 19.40
CA LEU A 193 -6.17 -5.81 19.93
C LEU A 193 -6.33 -5.69 21.45
N GLU A 194 -7.33 -6.34 22.01
CA GLU A 194 -7.57 -6.31 23.44
C GLU A 194 -6.78 -7.41 24.16
N SER A 195 -6.13 -7.02 25.24
CA SER A 195 -5.46 -8.00 26.10
C SER A 195 -6.48 -8.85 26.86
N LEU A 196 -6.35 -10.18 26.77
CA LEU A 196 -7.15 -11.12 27.54
C LEU A 196 -6.80 -11.15 29.04
N VAL A 197 -5.80 -10.37 29.46
CA VAL A 197 -5.35 -10.28 30.85
C VAL A 197 -5.19 -8.82 31.26
N PRO A 198 -5.31 -8.50 32.57
CA PRO A 198 -5.03 -7.16 33.07
C PRO A 198 -3.65 -6.66 32.64
N GLN A 199 -3.51 -5.35 32.43
CA GLN A 199 -2.31 -4.72 31.89
C GLN A 199 -1.05 -5.01 32.71
N GLU A 200 -1.17 -5.05 34.05
CA GLU A 200 -0.07 -5.41 34.95
C GLU A 200 0.42 -6.85 34.74
N ARG A 201 -0.51 -7.77 34.48
CA ARG A 201 -0.19 -9.17 34.18
C ARG A 201 0.44 -9.33 32.80
N LEU A 202 0.00 -8.54 31.82
CA LEU A 202 0.63 -8.49 30.51
C LEU A 202 2.07 -7.99 30.63
N ALA A 203 2.31 -6.88 31.33
CA ALA A 203 3.63 -6.33 31.56
C ALA A 203 4.58 -7.35 32.23
N SER A 204 4.10 -8.04 33.26
CA SER A 204 4.89 -9.11 33.93
C SER A 204 5.23 -10.26 32.98
N ARG A 205 4.29 -10.69 32.14
CA ARG A 205 4.55 -11.73 31.12
C ARG A 205 5.59 -11.30 30.10
N LEU A 206 5.49 -10.06 29.61
CA LEU A 206 6.46 -9.49 28.66
C LEU A 206 7.85 -9.38 29.28
N GLN A 207 7.97 -9.01 30.55
CA GLN A 207 9.23 -8.98 31.26
C GLN A 207 9.86 -10.37 31.40
N MET A 208 9.06 -11.38 31.77
CA MET A 208 9.52 -12.78 31.83
C MET A 208 9.98 -13.30 30.47
N LEU A 209 9.19 -13.04 29.42
CA LEU A 209 9.52 -13.41 28.06
C LEU A 209 10.84 -12.76 27.62
N GLY A 210 11.02 -11.47 27.88
CA GLY A 210 12.26 -10.75 27.58
C GLY A 210 13.49 -11.34 28.29
N ALA A 211 13.34 -11.83 29.53
CA ALA A 211 14.42 -12.50 30.24
C ALA A 211 14.84 -13.83 29.56
N ILE A 212 13.84 -14.63 29.12
CA ILE A 212 14.08 -15.88 28.38
C ILE A 212 14.76 -15.58 27.03
N GLU A 213 14.22 -14.63 26.27
CA GLU A 213 14.76 -14.25 24.97
C GLU A 213 16.20 -13.70 25.06
N ASN A 214 16.49 -12.90 26.09
CA ASN A 214 17.86 -12.40 26.36
C ASN A 214 18.85 -13.54 26.50
N ARG A 215 18.48 -14.64 27.18
CA ARG A 215 19.31 -15.83 27.29
C ARG A 215 19.56 -16.47 25.92
N PHE A 216 18.52 -16.72 25.12
CA PHE A 216 18.66 -17.31 23.77
C PHE A 216 19.48 -16.45 22.82
N ILE A 217 19.30 -15.13 22.87
CA ILE A 217 20.08 -14.17 22.07
C ILE A 217 21.54 -14.16 22.52
N GLY A 218 21.78 -14.15 23.84
CA GLY A 218 23.14 -14.20 24.41
C GLY A 218 23.88 -15.52 24.07
N GLU A 219 23.16 -16.63 24.03
CA GLU A 219 23.70 -17.94 23.61
C GLU A 219 23.86 -18.05 22.07
N LYS A 220 23.59 -16.97 21.30
CA LYS A 220 23.70 -16.92 19.83
C LYS A 220 22.91 -18.02 19.11
N ARG A 221 21.71 -18.33 19.58
CA ARG A 221 20.82 -19.36 19.01
C ARG A 221 20.12 -18.94 17.70
N GLY A 222 20.80 -18.21 16.84
CA GLY A 222 20.33 -17.77 15.54
C GLY A 222 19.48 -16.48 15.59
N GLN A 223 18.79 -16.19 14.49
CA GLN A 223 18.01 -14.97 14.30
C GLN A 223 16.59 -15.04 14.92
N LEU A 224 16.00 -16.23 14.97
CA LEU A 224 14.61 -16.43 15.41
C LEU A 224 14.23 -15.76 16.75
N PRO A 225 15.06 -15.80 17.83
CA PRO A 225 14.73 -15.13 19.08
C PRO A 225 14.65 -13.61 18.96
N LYS A 226 15.45 -13.02 18.07
CA LYS A 226 15.42 -11.58 17.79
C LYS A 226 14.16 -11.19 17.02
N ASP A 227 13.84 -11.96 15.98
CA ASP A 227 12.62 -11.77 15.16
C ASP A 227 11.36 -11.89 16.02
N HIS A 228 11.32 -12.88 16.91
CA HIS A 228 10.22 -13.08 17.85
C HIS A 228 10.03 -11.88 18.78
N ARG A 229 11.11 -11.36 19.36
CA ARG A 229 11.09 -10.16 20.21
C ARG A 229 10.57 -8.95 19.47
N GLU A 230 11.04 -8.73 18.25
CA GLU A 230 10.62 -7.62 17.42
C GLU A 230 9.11 -7.68 17.11
N ILE A 231 8.60 -8.86 16.74
CA ILE A 231 7.18 -9.10 16.46
C ILE A 231 6.33 -8.83 17.70
N ILE A 232 6.73 -9.35 18.87
CA ILE A 232 6.00 -9.11 20.13
C ILE A 232 6.00 -7.63 20.49
N GLY A 233 7.16 -6.97 20.38
CA GLY A 233 7.27 -5.52 20.63
C GLY A 233 6.33 -4.70 19.73
N LYS A 234 6.35 -4.96 18.43
CA LYS A 234 5.43 -4.32 17.45
C LYS A 234 3.96 -4.63 17.73
N SER A 235 3.65 -5.86 18.17
CA SER A 235 2.27 -6.24 18.52
C SER A 235 1.76 -5.46 19.74
N VAL A 236 2.58 -5.30 20.77
CA VAL A 236 2.23 -4.51 21.96
C VAL A 236 2.08 -3.04 21.62
N GLN A 237 2.96 -2.49 20.79
CA GLN A 237 2.89 -1.11 20.30
C GLN A 237 1.59 -0.88 19.52
N LEU A 238 1.24 -1.81 18.62
CA LEU A 238 -0.02 -1.77 17.86
C LEU A 238 -1.24 -1.67 18.77
N MET A 239 -1.30 -2.45 19.86
CA MET A 239 -2.44 -2.49 20.78
C MET A 239 -2.76 -1.14 21.44
N THR A 240 -1.80 -0.24 21.52
CA THR A 240 -1.92 1.07 22.20
C THR A 240 -1.80 2.25 21.25
N SER A 241 -1.61 2.00 19.95
CA SER A 241 -1.37 3.05 18.96
C SER A 241 -2.62 3.85 18.63
N SER A 242 -2.50 5.18 18.64
CA SER A 242 -3.54 6.08 18.12
C SER A 242 -3.73 5.94 16.60
N GLN A 243 -2.73 5.42 15.87
CA GLN A 243 -2.81 5.21 14.42
C GLN A 243 -3.80 4.10 14.04
N LEU A 244 -4.27 3.30 15.00
CA LEU A 244 -5.38 2.35 14.80
C LEU A 244 -6.66 3.02 14.29
N ALA A 245 -6.87 4.29 14.57
CA ALA A 245 -7.99 5.06 14.02
C ALA A 245 -8.00 5.06 12.48
N ALA A 246 -6.85 4.88 11.81
CA ALA A 246 -6.78 4.80 10.36
C ALA A 246 -7.56 3.62 9.78
N PHE A 247 -7.73 2.53 10.53
CA PHE A 247 -8.51 1.37 10.12
C PHE A 247 -10.03 1.62 10.22
N ASN A 248 -10.46 2.56 11.03
CA ASN A 248 -11.87 2.84 11.26
C ASN A 248 -12.44 3.83 10.23
N VAL A 249 -12.87 3.31 9.08
CA VAL A 249 -13.45 4.12 8.00
C VAL A 249 -14.82 4.73 8.36
N SER A 250 -15.47 4.27 9.45
CA SER A 250 -16.76 4.82 9.89
C SER A 250 -16.64 6.24 10.47
N GLU A 251 -15.44 6.66 10.85
CA GLU A 251 -15.14 8.03 11.31
C GLU A 251 -15.17 9.06 10.17
N GLU A 252 -15.07 8.61 8.92
CA GLU A 252 -15.16 9.52 7.78
C GLU A 252 -16.61 10.03 7.60
N PRO A 253 -16.79 11.26 7.12
CA PRO A 253 -18.10 11.80 6.80
C PRO A 253 -18.87 10.88 5.84
N ALA A 254 -20.21 10.80 5.98
CA ALA A 254 -21.05 9.97 5.13
C ALA A 254 -20.83 10.26 3.64
N SER A 255 -20.73 11.54 3.26
CA SER A 255 -20.49 11.96 1.87
C SER A 255 -19.15 11.43 1.31
N VAL A 256 -18.11 11.30 2.15
CA VAL A 256 -16.83 10.69 1.73
C VAL A 256 -17.03 9.20 1.52
N ARG A 257 -17.65 8.51 2.46
CA ARG A 257 -17.90 7.05 2.36
C ARG A 257 -18.74 6.71 1.14
N GLU A 258 -19.80 7.46 0.91
CA GLU A 258 -20.65 7.32 -0.28
C GLU A 258 -19.88 7.49 -1.58
N ARG A 259 -18.93 8.43 -1.65
CA ARG A 259 -18.09 8.66 -2.82
C ARG A 259 -17.28 7.43 -3.21
N TYR A 260 -16.70 6.70 -2.22
CA TYR A 260 -15.98 5.46 -2.44
C TYR A 260 -16.90 4.25 -2.69
N GLY A 261 -18.14 4.32 -2.27
CA GLY A 261 -19.09 3.22 -2.27
C GLY A 261 -18.97 2.34 -1.01
N GLU A 262 -20.10 1.73 -0.64
CA GLU A 262 -20.18 0.92 0.59
C GLU A 262 -19.83 -0.56 0.39
N THR A 263 -19.18 -0.89 -0.71
CA THR A 263 -18.71 -2.24 -0.97
C THR A 263 -17.45 -2.55 -0.16
N ASN A 264 -17.05 -3.81 -0.13
CA ASN A 264 -15.80 -4.19 0.52
C ASN A 264 -14.58 -3.52 -0.13
N PHE A 265 -14.60 -3.38 -1.46
CA PHE A 265 -13.51 -2.74 -2.18
C PHE A 265 -13.50 -1.22 -1.96
N GLY A 266 -14.66 -0.57 -1.99
CA GLY A 266 -14.78 0.87 -1.71
C GLY A 266 -14.27 1.24 -0.31
N ARG A 267 -14.71 0.50 0.72
CA ARG A 267 -14.18 0.66 2.09
C ARG A 267 -12.68 0.37 2.18
N GLY A 268 -12.19 -0.62 1.43
CA GLY A 268 -10.76 -0.94 1.36
C GLY A 268 -9.94 0.21 0.75
N CYS A 269 -10.40 0.82 -0.33
CA CYS A 269 -9.76 1.98 -0.95
C CYS A 269 -9.75 3.21 -0.01
N LEU A 270 -10.87 3.46 0.69
CA LEU A 270 -10.94 4.52 1.69
C LEU A 270 -9.96 4.27 2.85
N MET A 271 -9.88 3.03 3.32
CA MET A 271 -8.90 2.64 4.34
C MET A 271 -7.47 2.82 3.85
N ALA A 272 -7.16 2.44 2.60
CA ALA A 272 -5.83 2.61 2.03
C ALA A 272 -5.41 4.08 2.01
N ARG A 273 -6.31 5.01 1.65
CA ARG A 273 -6.06 6.45 1.72
C ARG A 273 -5.71 6.89 3.15
N ARG A 274 -6.49 6.47 4.17
CA ARG A 274 -6.24 6.79 5.58
C ARG A 274 -4.89 6.22 6.08
N LEU A 275 -4.55 5.00 5.64
CA LEU A 275 -3.31 4.33 6.02
C LEU A 275 -2.07 5.04 5.45
N VAL A 276 -2.09 5.48 4.19
CA VAL A 276 -0.95 6.23 3.64
C VAL A 276 -0.83 7.62 4.26
N GLU A 277 -1.92 8.25 4.69
CA GLU A 277 -1.90 9.52 5.42
C GLU A 277 -1.23 9.42 6.79
N VAL A 278 -1.30 8.28 7.47
CA VAL A 278 -0.59 8.05 8.73
C VAL A 278 0.82 7.47 8.51
N GLY A 279 1.18 7.22 7.26
CA GLY A 279 2.55 6.87 6.88
C GLY A 279 2.80 5.40 6.59
N VAL A 280 1.77 4.59 6.33
CA VAL A 280 1.99 3.20 5.90
C VAL A 280 2.64 3.18 4.51
N PRO A 281 3.82 2.56 4.35
CA PRO A 281 4.55 2.58 3.07
C PRO A 281 3.90 1.73 1.99
N PHE A 282 3.20 0.66 2.35
CA PHE A 282 2.57 -0.20 1.35
C PHE A 282 1.20 -0.72 1.81
N VAL A 283 0.19 -0.49 0.98
CA VAL A 283 -1.17 -1.00 1.20
C VAL A 283 -1.62 -1.76 -0.05
N GLU A 284 -2.07 -3.01 0.14
CA GLU A 284 -2.70 -3.79 -0.92
C GLU A 284 -4.20 -3.87 -0.66
N VAL A 285 -5.02 -3.52 -1.64
CA VAL A 285 -6.48 -3.63 -1.58
C VAL A 285 -6.93 -4.67 -2.61
N ASN A 286 -7.58 -5.72 -2.12
CA ASN A 286 -7.96 -6.86 -2.94
C ASN A 286 -9.39 -6.73 -3.48
N LEU A 287 -9.55 -6.87 -4.82
CA LEU A 287 -10.81 -7.08 -5.50
C LEU A 287 -10.73 -8.39 -6.28
N GLY A 288 -11.23 -9.47 -5.70
CA GLY A 288 -11.21 -10.79 -6.34
C GLY A 288 -12.39 -11.04 -7.29
N GLY A 289 -12.40 -12.24 -7.89
CA GLY A 289 -13.51 -12.73 -8.72
C GLY A 289 -13.46 -12.25 -10.17
N TRP A 290 -12.24 -12.06 -10.70
CA TRP A 290 -12.01 -11.72 -12.11
C TRP A 290 -11.79 -12.94 -13.01
N ASP A 291 -11.89 -14.15 -12.46
CA ASP A 291 -11.75 -15.41 -13.22
C ASP A 291 -13.05 -15.77 -13.97
N ASN A 292 -13.36 -15.02 -15.03
CA ASN A 292 -14.64 -15.06 -15.70
C ASN A 292 -14.60 -15.89 -17.01
N HIS A 293 -14.62 -17.21 -16.88
CA HIS A 293 -14.71 -18.13 -18.01
C HIS A 293 -16.13 -18.24 -18.59
N ASN A 294 -17.13 -17.66 -17.93
CA ASN A 294 -18.52 -17.66 -18.35
C ASN A 294 -19.11 -16.26 -18.16
N ASN A 295 -20.00 -15.83 -19.06
CA ASN A 295 -20.80 -14.62 -18.94
C ASN A 295 -19.99 -13.37 -18.47
N ILE A 296 -18.79 -13.19 -19.04
CA ILE A 296 -17.84 -12.17 -18.56
C ILE A 296 -18.44 -10.76 -18.65
N PHE A 297 -19.16 -10.45 -19.73
CA PHE A 297 -19.67 -9.10 -19.95
C PHE A 297 -20.72 -8.68 -18.91
N SER A 298 -21.68 -9.56 -18.58
CA SER A 298 -22.65 -9.28 -17.51
C SER A 298 -21.97 -9.18 -16.13
N THR A 299 -21.01 -10.06 -15.85
CA THR A 299 -20.22 -9.97 -14.59
C THR A 299 -19.44 -8.65 -14.48
N LEU A 300 -18.84 -8.21 -15.58
CA LEU A 300 -18.13 -6.93 -15.61
C LEU A 300 -19.11 -5.76 -15.43
N THR A 301 -20.22 -5.74 -16.19
CA THR A 301 -21.21 -4.64 -16.16
C THR A 301 -21.90 -4.51 -14.80
N ASP A 302 -22.34 -5.64 -14.24
CA ASP A 302 -23.26 -5.63 -13.09
C ASP A 302 -22.54 -5.63 -11.74
N GLN A 303 -21.27 -6.06 -11.71
CA GLN A 303 -20.57 -6.29 -10.45
C GLN A 303 -19.19 -5.64 -10.39
N LYS A 304 -18.28 -5.93 -11.36
CA LYS A 304 -16.86 -5.58 -11.22
C LYS A 304 -16.54 -4.14 -11.56
N LEU A 305 -17.02 -3.67 -12.72
CA LEU A 305 -16.69 -2.33 -13.20
C LEU A 305 -17.36 -1.22 -12.40
N PRO A 306 -18.64 -1.33 -11.94
CA PRO A 306 -19.23 -0.32 -11.06
C PRO A 306 -18.46 -0.15 -9.75
N ASP A 307 -18.03 -1.25 -9.14
CA ASP A 307 -17.23 -1.24 -7.90
C ASP A 307 -15.84 -0.61 -8.12
N LEU A 308 -15.18 -1.07 -9.18
CA LEU A 308 -13.84 -0.58 -9.54
C LEU A 308 -13.87 0.90 -9.89
N ASP A 309 -14.74 1.31 -10.78
CA ASP A 309 -14.84 2.68 -11.29
C ASP A 309 -15.07 3.68 -10.16
N ARG A 310 -16.05 3.37 -9.29
CA ARG A 310 -16.38 4.24 -8.17
C ARG A 310 -15.23 4.35 -7.17
N ALA A 311 -14.70 3.23 -6.70
CA ALA A 311 -13.71 3.22 -5.64
C ALA A 311 -12.35 3.74 -6.10
N MET A 312 -11.88 3.33 -7.30
CA MET A 312 -10.59 3.78 -7.84
C MET A 312 -10.62 5.28 -8.17
N SER A 313 -11.69 5.77 -8.81
CA SER A 313 -11.80 7.20 -9.11
C SER A 313 -11.86 8.05 -7.86
N ALA A 314 -12.59 7.61 -6.82
CA ALA A 314 -12.65 8.30 -5.54
C ALA A 314 -11.28 8.32 -4.84
N LEU A 315 -10.55 7.21 -4.88
CA LEU A 315 -9.19 7.13 -4.31
C LEU A 315 -8.25 8.12 -4.98
N ILE A 316 -8.20 8.13 -6.32
CA ILE A 316 -7.30 9.02 -7.07
C ILE A 316 -7.65 10.49 -6.81
N ALA A 317 -8.93 10.84 -6.89
CA ALA A 317 -9.38 12.22 -6.63
C ALA A 317 -9.07 12.66 -5.19
N ASP A 318 -9.33 11.81 -4.19
CA ASP A 318 -9.13 12.15 -2.78
C ASP A 318 -7.63 12.30 -2.43
N LEU A 319 -6.78 11.44 -2.99
CA LEU A 319 -5.32 11.58 -2.85
C LEU A 319 -4.80 12.86 -3.51
N ALA A 320 -5.34 13.22 -4.68
CA ALA A 320 -4.97 14.45 -5.38
C ALA A 320 -5.44 15.70 -4.62
N ASP A 321 -6.71 15.74 -4.21
CA ASP A 321 -7.30 16.86 -3.46
C ASP A 321 -6.56 17.13 -2.14
N ARG A 322 -6.00 16.09 -1.52
CA ARG A 322 -5.22 16.17 -0.27
C ARG A 322 -3.73 16.44 -0.49
N GLY A 323 -3.27 16.50 -1.73
CA GLY A 323 -1.87 16.71 -2.07
C GLY A 323 -0.95 15.54 -1.66
N VAL A 324 -1.51 14.33 -1.56
CA VAL A 324 -0.79 13.09 -1.18
C VAL A 324 -0.44 12.25 -2.40
N LEU A 325 -1.15 12.44 -3.52
CA LEU A 325 -0.96 11.66 -4.74
C LEU A 325 0.47 11.75 -5.29
N ASP A 326 1.11 12.92 -5.19
CA ASP A 326 2.47 13.14 -5.72
C ASP A 326 3.55 12.31 -5.02
N ASN A 327 3.22 11.73 -3.86
CA ASN A 327 4.11 10.85 -3.09
C ASN A 327 3.55 9.45 -2.91
N THR A 328 2.39 9.15 -3.48
CA THR A 328 1.74 7.84 -3.37
C THR A 328 1.63 7.21 -4.76
N ALA A 329 2.39 6.13 -4.99
CA ALA A 329 2.23 5.33 -6.20
C ALA A 329 0.94 4.50 -6.10
N VAL A 330 0.02 4.66 -7.02
CA VAL A 330 -1.17 3.81 -7.13
C VAL A 330 -0.97 2.88 -8.32
N ILE A 331 -1.09 1.57 -8.07
CA ILE A 331 -0.87 0.52 -9.07
C ILE A 331 -2.16 -0.31 -9.17
N TRP A 332 -2.72 -0.46 -10.37
CA TRP A 332 -3.80 -1.36 -10.68
C TRP A 332 -3.27 -2.50 -11.55
N MET A 333 -3.38 -3.74 -11.12
CA MET A 333 -2.98 -4.91 -11.89
C MET A 333 -3.63 -6.19 -11.37
N GLY A 334 -3.65 -7.24 -12.19
CA GLY A 334 -3.88 -8.62 -11.81
C GLY A 334 -2.68 -9.49 -12.16
N GLU A 335 -2.87 -10.81 -12.11
CA GLU A 335 -1.82 -11.78 -12.41
C GLU A 335 -1.55 -11.96 -13.91
N PHE A 336 -2.54 -11.73 -14.78
CA PHE A 336 -2.51 -11.77 -16.24
C PHE A 336 -3.82 -11.22 -16.80
N GLY A 337 -3.95 -11.16 -18.12
CA GLY A 337 -5.16 -10.79 -18.85
C GLY A 337 -6.04 -11.98 -19.26
N ARG A 338 -6.95 -11.72 -20.19
CA ARG A 338 -7.89 -12.74 -20.72
C ARG A 338 -7.76 -12.88 -22.22
N THR A 339 -8.11 -14.07 -22.74
CA THR A 339 -8.04 -14.34 -24.18
C THR A 339 -8.84 -13.32 -24.99
N PRO A 340 -8.28 -12.80 -26.08
CA PRO A 340 -9.04 -11.99 -27.03
C PRO A 340 -10.25 -12.74 -27.58
N THR A 341 -10.12 -14.04 -27.84
CA THR A 341 -11.24 -14.87 -28.27
C THR A 341 -12.24 -15.05 -27.13
N ILE A 342 -13.48 -14.70 -27.38
CA ILE A 342 -14.62 -15.00 -26.50
C ILE A 342 -14.96 -16.47 -26.71
N ASN A 343 -15.00 -17.25 -25.61
CA ASN A 343 -15.29 -18.67 -25.66
C ASN A 343 -16.80 -18.97 -25.83
N GLY A 344 -17.15 -20.25 -26.01
CA GLY A 344 -18.54 -20.69 -26.25
C GLY A 344 -19.51 -20.39 -25.10
N ASN A 345 -19.01 -20.06 -23.90
CA ASN A 345 -19.79 -19.72 -22.73
C ASN A 345 -19.93 -18.20 -22.50
N GLY A 346 -19.54 -17.39 -23.49
CA GLY A 346 -19.55 -15.93 -23.37
C GLY A 346 -18.54 -15.40 -22.35
N GLY A 347 -17.47 -16.14 -22.09
CA GLY A 347 -16.38 -15.80 -21.21
C GLY A 347 -15.05 -15.65 -21.95
N ARG A 348 -13.98 -15.43 -21.20
CA ARG A 348 -12.61 -15.39 -21.70
C ARG A 348 -11.70 -16.24 -20.82
N ASP A 349 -10.78 -16.95 -21.43
CA ASP A 349 -9.82 -17.82 -20.74
C ASP A 349 -8.54 -17.06 -20.36
N HIS A 350 -7.58 -17.75 -19.74
CA HIS A 350 -6.33 -17.11 -19.30
C HIS A 350 -5.44 -16.69 -20.48
N TRP A 351 -4.90 -15.48 -20.41
CA TRP A 351 -4.02 -14.94 -21.44
C TRP A 351 -2.92 -14.06 -20.84
N ALA A 352 -1.70 -14.54 -20.88
CA ALA A 352 -0.56 -13.84 -20.28
C ALA A 352 0.28 -13.02 -21.30
N ARG A 353 0.00 -13.16 -22.62
CA ARG A 353 0.85 -12.61 -23.67
C ARG A 353 0.64 -11.13 -23.96
N SER A 354 -0.56 -10.63 -23.69
CA SER A 354 -0.90 -9.21 -23.89
C SER A 354 -1.98 -8.79 -22.93
N TRP A 355 -1.68 -7.83 -22.09
CA TRP A 355 -2.61 -7.30 -21.09
C TRP A 355 -2.14 -5.93 -20.59
N SER A 356 -2.95 -5.27 -19.74
CA SER A 356 -2.65 -3.91 -19.31
C SER A 356 -2.53 -3.82 -17.80
N ALA A 357 -1.61 -2.95 -17.35
CA ALA A 357 -1.56 -2.43 -15.98
C ALA A 357 -1.78 -0.91 -16.01
N VAL A 358 -2.19 -0.33 -14.88
CA VAL A 358 -2.38 1.11 -14.74
C VAL A 358 -1.61 1.60 -13.53
N VAL A 359 -0.95 2.74 -13.68
CA VAL A 359 -0.23 3.40 -12.59
C VAL A 359 -0.58 4.87 -12.50
N GLY A 360 -0.38 5.47 -11.34
CA GLY A 360 -0.55 6.90 -11.14
C GLY A 360 0.12 7.39 -9.87
N GLY A 361 0.24 8.69 -9.74
CA GLY A 361 0.86 9.33 -8.58
C GLY A 361 2.38 9.17 -8.50
N ALA A 362 2.96 9.46 -7.35
CA ALA A 362 4.41 9.46 -7.11
C ALA A 362 5.20 10.12 -8.26
N GLY A 363 6.27 9.52 -8.76
CA GLY A 363 7.06 10.01 -9.89
C GLY A 363 6.60 9.50 -11.26
N PHE A 364 5.37 8.97 -11.39
CA PHE A 364 4.86 8.50 -12.67
C PHE A 364 4.45 9.63 -13.60
N SER A 365 4.68 9.44 -14.90
CA SER A 365 4.13 10.27 -15.97
C SER A 365 2.60 10.24 -15.91
N ARG A 366 1.96 11.34 -16.25
CA ARG A 366 0.52 11.51 -16.16
C ARG A 366 -0.13 11.54 -17.54
N GLY A 367 -1.30 10.90 -17.66
CA GLY A 367 -2.07 10.92 -18.90
C GLY A 367 -1.33 10.28 -20.08
N ALA A 368 -0.56 9.20 -19.84
CA ALA A 368 0.19 8.50 -20.88
C ALA A 368 -0.38 7.11 -21.17
N VAL A 369 -0.19 6.66 -22.38
CA VAL A 369 -0.37 5.26 -22.80
C VAL A 369 0.96 4.74 -23.30
N ILE A 370 1.46 3.69 -22.66
CA ILE A 370 2.73 3.05 -22.98
C ILE A 370 2.45 1.69 -23.62
N GLY A 371 3.04 1.46 -24.77
CA GLY A 371 2.91 0.22 -25.52
C GLY A 371 1.60 0.08 -26.29
N GLU A 372 1.61 -0.90 -27.19
CA GLU A 372 0.54 -1.14 -28.14
C GLU A 372 0.34 -2.63 -28.35
N THR A 373 -0.91 -3.06 -28.52
CA THR A 373 -1.29 -4.43 -28.89
C THR A 373 -1.85 -4.46 -30.31
N SER A 374 -1.84 -5.64 -30.93
CA SER A 374 -2.43 -5.86 -32.25
C SER A 374 -3.91 -5.45 -32.32
N LEU A 375 -4.42 -5.22 -33.51
CA LEU A 375 -5.81 -4.81 -33.75
C LEU A 375 -6.82 -5.75 -33.12
N ASP A 376 -6.50 -7.04 -33.04
CA ASP A 376 -7.32 -8.06 -32.42
C ASP A 376 -6.96 -8.35 -30.95
N GLY A 377 -5.97 -7.65 -30.40
CA GLY A 377 -5.53 -7.75 -29.00
C GLY A 377 -4.73 -9.00 -28.64
N ARG A 378 -4.33 -9.82 -29.63
CA ARG A 378 -3.66 -11.12 -29.37
C ARG A 378 -2.20 -10.98 -28.97
N GLU A 379 -1.53 -9.97 -29.48
CA GLU A 379 -0.09 -9.80 -29.36
C GLU A 379 0.26 -8.37 -28.95
N VAL A 380 1.36 -8.23 -28.23
CA VAL A 380 2.03 -6.94 -28.05
C VAL A 380 2.84 -6.68 -29.33
N ILE A 381 2.61 -5.53 -29.97
CA ILE A 381 3.30 -5.13 -31.20
C ILE A 381 4.38 -4.06 -30.97
N SER A 382 4.44 -3.51 -29.77
CA SER A 382 5.51 -2.65 -29.27
C SER A 382 6.50 -3.43 -28.40
N GLU A 383 7.32 -2.74 -27.58
CA GLU A 383 8.16 -3.39 -26.58
C GLU A 383 7.28 -4.03 -25.48
N PRO A 384 7.43 -5.35 -25.22
CA PRO A 384 6.71 -6.02 -24.14
C PRO A 384 7.39 -5.78 -22.80
N TYR A 385 6.60 -5.51 -21.76
CA TYR A 385 7.09 -5.31 -20.40
C TYR A 385 6.68 -6.43 -19.46
N SER A 386 7.61 -6.79 -18.59
CA SER A 386 7.46 -7.86 -17.59
C SER A 386 7.01 -7.32 -16.20
N SER A 387 6.75 -8.26 -15.27
CA SER A 387 6.54 -7.92 -13.86
C SER A 387 7.74 -7.16 -13.28
N GLN A 388 8.95 -7.56 -13.64
CA GLN A 388 10.18 -6.92 -13.15
C GLN A 388 10.30 -5.48 -13.62
N ASP A 389 9.93 -5.19 -14.87
CA ASP A 389 10.03 -3.84 -15.46
C ASP A 389 8.99 -2.91 -14.82
N LEU A 390 7.76 -3.40 -14.63
CA LEU A 390 6.72 -2.66 -13.90
C LEU A 390 7.21 -2.31 -12.49
N MET A 391 7.78 -3.27 -11.77
CA MET A 391 8.25 -3.04 -10.41
C MET A 391 9.50 -2.20 -10.33
N ALA A 392 10.43 -2.30 -11.29
CA ALA A 392 11.54 -1.35 -11.41
C ALA A 392 11.03 0.09 -11.55
N SER A 393 9.98 0.28 -12.34
CA SER A 393 9.33 1.59 -12.50
C SER A 393 8.65 2.06 -11.21
N VAL A 394 7.96 1.17 -10.49
CA VAL A 394 7.35 1.48 -9.18
C VAL A 394 8.43 1.86 -8.16
N LEU A 395 9.50 1.09 -8.05
CA LEU A 395 10.60 1.38 -7.12
C LEU A 395 11.24 2.73 -7.46
N ARG A 396 11.47 3.00 -8.76
CA ARG A 396 11.99 4.29 -9.22
C ARG A 396 11.09 5.46 -8.87
N SER A 397 9.76 5.32 -9.03
CA SER A 397 8.78 6.37 -8.70
C SER A 397 8.76 6.69 -7.20
N LEU A 398 9.18 5.74 -6.37
CA LEU A 398 9.29 5.86 -4.92
C LEU A 398 10.70 6.29 -4.44
N ASP A 399 11.60 6.62 -5.34
CA ASP A 399 13.01 6.95 -5.08
C ASP A 399 13.80 5.81 -4.40
N ILE A 400 13.39 4.55 -4.62
CA ILE A 400 14.10 3.37 -4.12
C ILE A 400 15.19 2.96 -5.12
N PRO A 401 16.47 2.86 -4.70
CA PRO A 401 17.57 2.51 -5.59
C PRO A 401 17.45 1.10 -6.18
N LEU A 402 17.58 0.95 -7.50
CA LEU A 402 17.45 -0.33 -8.19
C LEU A 402 18.70 -1.23 -8.10
N ASP A 403 19.82 -0.70 -7.66
CA ASP A 403 21.08 -1.43 -7.41
C ASP A 403 21.11 -2.11 -6.03
N THR A 404 20.10 -1.87 -5.19
CA THR A 404 19.91 -2.54 -3.91
C THR A 404 19.94 -4.07 -4.09
N THR A 405 20.71 -4.73 -3.25
CA THR A 405 20.89 -6.18 -3.28
C THR A 405 20.67 -6.80 -1.90
N PHE A 406 19.72 -7.69 -1.80
CA PHE A 406 19.46 -8.50 -0.61
C PHE A 406 20.28 -9.78 -0.61
N ARG A 407 20.41 -10.42 0.54
CA ARG A 407 20.96 -11.76 0.68
C ARG A 407 19.87 -12.74 1.10
N ALA A 408 19.58 -13.71 0.24
CA ALA A 408 18.70 -14.81 0.60
C ALA A 408 19.30 -15.66 1.73
N LYS A 409 18.50 -16.48 2.42
CA LYS A 409 18.95 -17.33 3.55
C LYS A 409 20.14 -18.24 3.22
N ASN A 410 20.27 -18.66 1.95
CA ASN A 410 21.40 -19.45 1.45
C ASN A 410 22.62 -18.60 1.04
N GLY A 411 22.63 -17.29 1.33
CA GLY A 411 23.72 -16.35 1.01
C GLY A 411 23.71 -15.79 -0.41
N ARG A 412 22.80 -16.25 -1.29
CA ARG A 412 22.70 -15.79 -2.68
C ARG A 412 22.32 -14.30 -2.73
N PRO A 413 23.05 -13.45 -3.48
CA PRO A 413 22.68 -12.06 -3.72
C PRO A 413 21.44 -12.02 -4.64
N MET A 414 20.45 -11.18 -4.28
CA MET A 414 19.20 -11.01 -5.00
C MET A 414 18.98 -9.51 -5.24
N LYS A 415 18.99 -9.09 -6.51
CA LYS A 415 18.67 -7.70 -6.89
C LYS A 415 17.22 -7.39 -6.59
N ILE A 416 16.95 -6.17 -6.12
CA ILE A 416 15.64 -5.71 -5.68
C ILE A 416 14.54 -5.87 -6.76
N ALA A 417 14.84 -5.54 -8.01
CA ALA A 417 13.92 -5.64 -9.14
C ALA A 417 14.20 -6.86 -10.05
N ASN A 418 15.01 -7.84 -9.60
CA ASN A 418 15.38 -9.03 -10.38
C ASN A 418 15.86 -8.73 -11.81
N GLY A 419 16.56 -7.62 -12.01
CA GLY A 419 17.07 -7.19 -13.32
C GLY A 419 16.09 -6.43 -14.20
N GLY A 420 14.88 -6.15 -13.71
CA GLY A 420 13.90 -5.29 -14.41
C GLY A 420 14.45 -3.90 -14.69
N GLN A 421 14.00 -3.32 -15.79
CA GLN A 421 14.36 -1.98 -16.23
C GLN A 421 13.16 -1.04 -16.08
N VAL A 422 13.45 0.23 -15.82
CA VAL A 422 12.41 1.26 -15.80
C VAL A 422 11.78 1.37 -17.19
N ILE A 423 10.47 1.29 -17.25
CA ILE A 423 9.71 1.42 -18.51
C ILE A 423 9.89 2.84 -19.05
N PRO A 424 10.43 3.00 -20.29
CA PRO A 424 10.65 4.30 -20.88
C PRO A 424 9.37 5.14 -20.97
N GLY A 425 9.46 6.41 -20.60
CA GLY A 425 8.32 7.34 -20.61
C GLY A 425 7.31 7.16 -19.46
N LEU A 426 7.47 6.15 -18.62
CA LEU A 426 6.56 5.91 -17.48
C LEU A 426 6.94 6.69 -16.23
N CYS A 427 8.21 6.99 -16.02
CA CYS A 427 8.69 7.82 -14.91
C CYS A 427 9.33 9.10 -15.45
N SER A 428 9.04 10.22 -14.83
CA SER A 428 9.59 11.55 -15.12
C SER A 428 10.99 11.72 -14.53
#